data_73b2e787ca75ce15bf32abeb51f293c8
#
_entry.id   73b2e787ca75ce15bf32abeb51f293c8
#
_cell.length_a   1.000
_cell.length_b   1.000
_cell.length_c   1.000
_cell.angle_alpha   90.00
_cell.angle_beta   90.00
_cell.angle_gamma   90.00
#
_symmetry.space_group_name_H-M   'P 1'
#
loop_
_entity.id
_entity.type
_entity.pdbx_description
1 polymer ?
#
loop_
_entity_poly.entity_id
_entity_poly.type
_entity_poly.pdbx_seq_one_letter_code
_entity_poly.pdbx_strand_id
1 'polypeptide(L)'
;MKVIFLDIDGVLNSDEYIDRAKNVQGIERHIDIDKVKLLKKAIDETGAKTVLTSSWRNSKDIGPLREFLAKYEIYFDATPFIKWERGLEIKQWLSEHNRVEDYIILDDEIYDSFDQEMLRHLVK
;
A
#
# COMPACT_ATOMS: atom_id res chain seq x y z
N MET A 1 9.16 4.71 -14.96
CA MET A 1 8.69 3.73 -13.97
C MET A 1 7.35 4.19 -13.42
N LYS A 2 6.40 3.29 -13.33
CA LYS A 2 5.11 3.54 -12.69
C LYS A 2 5.12 3.00 -11.27
N VAL A 3 4.43 3.67 -10.35
CA VAL A 3 4.44 3.32 -8.93
C VAL A 3 3.03 3.27 -8.36
N ILE A 4 2.79 2.29 -7.50
CA ILE A 4 1.59 2.20 -6.67
C ILE A 4 2.04 2.41 -5.22
N PHE A 5 1.64 3.53 -4.62
CA PHE A 5 1.80 3.74 -3.19
C PHE A 5 0.62 3.07 -2.48
N LEU A 6 0.92 2.10 -1.65
CA LEU A 6 -0.07 1.17 -1.11
C LEU A 6 -0.22 1.31 0.40
N ASP A 7 -1.43 1.63 0.85
CA ASP A 7 -1.84 1.43 2.23
C ASP A 7 -2.43 0.02 2.39
N ILE A 8 -2.54 -0.46 3.61
CA ILE A 8 -3.07 -1.79 3.90
C ILE A 8 -4.48 -1.68 4.48
N ASP A 9 -4.63 -1.00 5.61
CA ASP A 9 -5.93 -0.90 6.29
C ASP A 9 -6.90 -0.06 5.44
N GLY A 10 -8.07 -0.63 5.14
CA GLY A 10 -9.05 0.00 4.27
C GLY A 10 -8.79 -0.18 2.77
N VAL A 11 -7.63 -0.74 2.38
CA VAL A 11 -7.27 -1.01 0.98
C VAL A 11 -7.21 -2.51 0.71
N LEU A 12 -6.37 -3.25 1.45
CA LEU A 12 -6.29 -4.71 1.34
C LEU A 12 -7.15 -5.42 2.37
N ASN A 13 -7.89 -4.67 3.17
CA ASN A 13 -8.89 -5.19 4.09
C ASN A 13 -10.02 -4.17 4.26
N SER A 14 -11.04 -4.56 5.00
CA SER A 14 -12.12 -3.71 5.44
C SER A 14 -12.62 -4.21 6.79
N ASP A 15 -13.31 -3.35 7.52
CA ASP A 15 -13.91 -3.76 8.80
C ASP A 15 -14.86 -4.95 8.59
N GLU A 16 -15.61 -4.95 7.50
CA GLU A 16 -16.48 -6.07 7.15
C GLU A 16 -15.71 -7.37 6.96
N TYR A 17 -14.60 -7.33 6.20
CA TYR A 17 -13.77 -8.52 5.99
C TYR A 17 -13.17 -9.03 7.29
N ILE A 18 -12.60 -8.14 8.10
CA ILE A 18 -11.98 -8.50 9.38
C ILE A 18 -13.00 -9.15 10.30
N ASP A 19 -14.22 -8.64 10.34
CA ASP A 19 -15.28 -9.22 11.15
C ASP A 19 -15.69 -10.61 10.65
N ARG A 20 -15.82 -10.80 9.33
CA ARG A 20 -16.12 -12.11 8.75
C ARG A 20 -14.99 -13.12 9.00
N ALA A 21 -13.75 -12.65 9.03
CA ALA A 21 -12.56 -13.48 9.19
C ALA A 21 -12.14 -13.67 10.66
N LYS A 22 -13.01 -13.41 11.62
CA LYS A 22 -12.68 -13.45 13.05
C LYS A 22 -12.13 -14.79 13.55
N ASN A 23 -12.45 -15.89 12.85
CA ASN A 23 -11.96 -17.22 13.19
C ASN A 23 -10.71 -17.62 12.40
N VAL A 24 -10.23 -16.76 11.50
CA VAL A 24 -9.00 -16.97 10.76
C VAL A 24 -7.83 -16.48 11.60
N GLN A 25 -6.75 -17.23 11.64
CA GLN A 25 -5.57 -16.88 12.43
C GLN A 25 -4.46 -16.31 11.54
N GLY A 26 -3.57 -15.55 12.18
CA GLY A 26 -2.42 -14.99 11.51
C GLY A 26 -2.76 -13.78 10.65
N ILE A 27 -1.86 -13.46 9.73
CA ILE A 27 -1.97 -12.27 8.89
C ILE A 27 -3.18 -12.33 7.95
N GLU A 28 -3.61 -13.54 7.59
CA GLU A 28 -4.73 -13.75 6.66
C GLU A 28 -6.06 -13.19 7.19
N ARG A 29 -6.17 -12.98 8.50
CA ARG A 29 -7.32 -12.32 9.09
C ARG A 29 -7.41 -10.84 8.67
N HIS A 30 -6.27 -10.22 8.42
CA HIS A 30 -6.16 -8.79 8.15
C HIS A 30 -5.92 -8.46 6.67
N ILE A 31 -5.88 -9.47 5.80
CA ILE A 31 -5.63 -9.26 4.37
C ILE A 31 -6.65 -10.04 3.56
N ASP A 32 -7.46 -9.31 2.80
CA ASP A 32 -8.48 -9.89 1.93
C ASP A 32 -7.82 -10.35 0.63
N ILE A 33 -7.80 -11.67 0.41
CA ILE A 33 -7.17 -12.27 -0.76
C ILE A 33 -7.77 -11.75 -2.07
N ASP A 34 -9.07 -11.48 -2.11
CA ASP A 34 -9.70 -10.95 -3.32
C ASP A 34 -9.13 -9.59 -3.70
N LYS A 35 -8.85 -8.75 -2.69
CA LYS A 35 -8.21 -7.45 -2.93
C LYS A 35 -6.75 -7.59 -3.34
N VAL A 36 -6.05 -8.58 -2.78
CA VAL A 36 -4.67 -8.89 -3.20
C VAL A 36 -4.64 -9.30 -4.67
N LYS A 37 -5.60 -10.11 -5.11
CA LYS A 37 -5.69 -10.52 -6.51
C LYS A 37 -5.95 -9.34 -7.44
N LEU A 38 -6.79 -8.39 -7.02
CA LEU A 38 -7.04 -7.16 -7.79
C LEU A 38 -5.78 -6.31 -7.89
N LEU A 39 -5.03 -6.18 -6.81
CA LEU A 39 -3.76 -5.49 -6.80
C LEU A 39 -2.76 -6.15 -7.75
N LYS A 40 -2.65 -7.47 -7.69
CA LYS A 40 -1.75 -8.23 -8.57
C LYS A 40 -2.10 -8.01 -10.03
N LYS A 41 -3.39 -8.01 -10.36
CA LYS A 41 -3.86 -7.73 -11.71
C LYS A 41 -3.41 -6.35 -12.18
N ALA A 42 -3.56 -5.34 -11.35
CA ALA A 42 -3.14 -3.98 -11.66
C ALA A 42 -1.62 -3.89 -11.87
N ILE A 43 -0.84 -4.58 -11.03
CA ILE A 43 0.61 -4.65 -11.17
C ILE A 43 1.00 -5.30 -12.51
N ASP A 44 0.39 -6.42 -12.85
CA ASP A 44 0.72 -7.16 -14.07
C ASP A 44 0.35 -6.36 -15.33
N GLU A 45 -0.77 -5.64 -15.30
CA GLU A 45 -1.22 -4.84 -16.44
C GLU A 45 -0.38 -3.57 -16.65
N THR A 46 0.18 -3.01 -15.60
CA THR A 46 0.90 -1.72 -15.67
C THR A 46 2.41 -1.85 -15.57
N GLY A 47 2.90 -2.96 -15.02
CA GLY A 47 4.32 -3.09 -14.67
C GLY A 47 4.73 -2.21 -13.50
N ALA A 48 3.76 -1.73 -12.70
CA ALA A 48 4.03 -0.80 -11.62
C ALA A 48 4.82 -1.44 -10.47
N LYS A 49 5.68 -0.64 -9.87
CA LYS A 49 6.37 -0.99 -8.63
C LYS A 49 5.48 -0.65 -7.45
N THR A 50 5.41 -1.55 -6.46
CA THR A 50 4.63 -1.32 -5.25
C THR A 50 5.51 -0.75 -4.15
N VAL A 51 5.04 0.32 -3.52
CA VAL A 51 5.74 0.99 -2.42
C VAL A 51 4.76 1.13 -1.25
N LEU A 52 5.09 0.48 -0.13
CA LEU A 52 4.22 0.45 1.04
C LEU A 52 4.29 1.77 1.79
N THR A 53 3.14 2.38 2.06
CA THR A 53 3.03 3.61 2.84
C THR A 53 2.39 3.38 4.22
N SER A 54 1.82 2.21 4.43
CA SER A 54 1.12 1.84 5.66
C SER A 54 2.04 1.83 6.89
N SER A 55 1.46 2.12 8.05
CA SER A 55 2.15 1.97 9.33
C SER A 55 2.61 0.54 9.61
N TRP A 56 2.09 -0.45 8.89
CA TRP A 56 2.58 -1.83 8.96
C TRP A 56 4.07 -1.94 8.69
N ARG A 57 4.64 -1.01 7.90
CA ARG A 57 6.08 -1.02 7.59
C ARG A 57 6.96 -0.85 8.82
N ASN A 58 6.41 -0.28 9.89
CA ASN A 58 7.12 -0.04 11.15
C ASN A 58 6.70 -1.02 12.24
N SER A 59 5.90 -2.03 11.91
CA SER A 59 5.40 -2.99 12.88
C SER A 59 6.12 -4.33 12.76
N LYS A 60 5.92 -5.17 13.77
CA LYS A 60 6.41 -6.56 13.76
C LYS A 60 5.77 -7.42 12.66
N ASP A 61 4.64 -6.96 12.11
CA ASP A 61 3.91 -7.69 11.09
C ASP A 61 4.47 -7.50 9.68
N ILE A 62 5.48 -6.65 9.51
CA ILE A 62 6.06 -6.39 8.17
C ILE A 62 6.67 -7.65 7.55
N GLY A 63 7.36 -8.47 8.34
CA GLY A 63 7.93 -9.73 7.88
C GLY A 63 6.86 -10.70 7.37
N PRO A 64 5.85 -11.04 8.20
CA PRO A 64 4.72 -11.87 7.75
C PRO A 64 3.98 -11.30 6.55
N LEU A 65 3.78 -9.98 6.47
CA LEU A 65 3.16 -9.34 5.33
C LEU A 65 3.99 -9.56 4.06
N ARG A 66 5.29 -9.36 4.15
CA ARG A 66 6.21 -9.54 3.03
C ARG A 66 6.17 -10.97 2.50
N GLU A 67 6.20 -11.95 3.40
CA GLU A 67 6.10 -13.36 3.04
C GLU A 67 4.75 -13.71 2.41
N PHE A 68 3.66 -13.16 2.96
CA PHE A 68 2.32 -13.40 2.45
C PHE A 68 2.15 -12.86 1.03
N LEU A 69 2.54 -11.62 0.78
CA LEU A 69 2.42 -11.01 -0.54
C LEU A 69 3.35 -11.67 -1.56
N ALA A 70 4.51 -12.16 -1.13
CA ALA A 70 5.43 -12.89 -2.02
C ALA A 70 4.81 -14.17 -2.60
N LYS A 71 3.86 -14.79 -1.90
CA LYS A 71 3.12 -15.95 -2.42
C LYS A 71 2.31 -15.60 -3.67
N TYR A 72 1.96 -14.34 -3.82
CA TYR A 72 1.24 -13.82 -4.99
C TYR A 72 2.17 -13.08 -5.95
N GLU A 73 3.49 -13.23 -5.74
CA GLU A 73 4.51 -12.56 -6.54
C GLU A 73 4.39 -11.02 -6.47
N ILE A 74 3.99 -10.52 -5.31
CA ILE A 74 3.96 -9.09 -5.03
C ILE A 74 5.10 -8.76 -4.08
N TYR A 75 6.03 -7.92 -4.56
CA TYR A 75 7.21 -7.46 -3.81
C TYR A 75 7.11 -5.95 -3.67
N PHE A 76 7.50 -5.43 -2.52
CA PHE A 76 7.33 -4.00 -2.26
C PHE A 76 8.54 -3.39 -1.58
N ASP A 77 8.78 -2.11 -1.89
CA ASP A 77 9.61 -1.22 -1.09
C ASP A 77 8.69 -0.47 -0.11
N ALA A 78 9.27 0.37 0.72
CA ALA A 78 8.50 1.17 1.68
C ALA A 78 8.99 2.61 1.69
N THR A 79 8.08 3.54 1.98
CA THR A 79 8.44 4.94 2.18
C THR A 79 9.16 5.11 3.53
N PRO A 80 10.00 6.15 3.68
CA PRO A 80 10.55 6.48 5.00
C PRO A 80 9.45 6.94 5.94
N PHE A 81 9.67 6.83 7.25
CA PHE A 81 8.77 7.37 8.25
C PHE A 81 9.13 8.82 8.55
N ILE A 82 8.18 9.75 8.39
CA ILE A 82 8.36 11.16 8.68
C ILE A 82 7.19 11.65 9.52
N LYS A 83 7.31 11.52 10.85
CA LYS A 83 6.37 12.09 11.83
C LYS A 83 4.87 11.85 11.52
N TRP A 84 4.53 10.66 11.01
CA TRP A 84 3.14 10.31 10.66
C TRP A 84 2.55 11.14 9.51
N GLU A 85 3.37 11.87 8.76
CA GLU A 85 2.91 12.71 7.66
C GLU A 85 3.07 11.99 6.33
N ARG A 86 2.04 11.24 5.97
CA ARG A 86 2.08 10.35 4.79
C ARG A 86 2.42 11.06 3.50
N GLY A 87 1.89 12.27 3.30
CA GLY A 87 2.21 13.03 2.09
C GLY A 87 3.68 13.39 1.99
N LEU A 88 4.31 13.76 3.12
CA LEU A 88 5.73 14.04 3.13
C LEU A 88 6.57 12.79 2.88
N GLU A 89 6.12 11.65 3.40
CA GLU A 89 6.79 10.38 3.17
C GLU A 89 6.80 10.01 1.69
N ILE A 90 5.66 10.19 1.02
CA ILE A 90 5.54 9.94 -0.42
C ILE A 90 6.41 10.91 -1.20
N LYS A 91 6.40 12.21 -0.86
CA LYS A 91 7.24 13.20 -1.52
C LYS A 91 8.72 12.89 -1.38
N GLN A 92 9.14 12.45 -0.20
CA GLN A 92 10.54 12.08 0.03
C GLN A 92 10.93 10.92 -0.86
N TRP A 93 10.09 9.89 -0.93
CA TRP A 93 10.36 8.74 -1.78
C TRP A 93 10.46 9.15 -3.25
N LEU A 94 9.54 9.97 -3.73
CA LEU A 94 9.55 10.47 -5.11
C LEU A 94 10.80 11.30 -5.41
N SER A 95 11.24 12.11 -4.45
CA SER A 95 12.46 12.92 -4.63
C SER A 95 13.71 12.08 -4.78
N GLU A 96 13.72 10.89 -4.19
CA GLU A 96 14.85 9.96 -4.25
C GLU A 96 14.79 9.01 -5.45
N HIS A 97 13.64 9.02 -6.18
CA HIS A 97 13.40 8.11 -7.31
C HIS A 97 12.90 8.92 -8.51
N ASN A 98 13.81 9.63 -9.16
CA ASN A 98 13.48 10.62 -10.21
C ASN A 98 13.04 10.01 -11.55
N ARG A 99 12.95 8.68 -11.66
CA ARG A 99 12.49 8.01 -12.88
C ARG A 99 11.03 7.64 -12.87
N VAL A 100 10.28 8.09 -11.86
CA VAL A 100 8.83 7.84 -11.79
C VAL A 100 8.11 8.70 -12.82
N GLU A 101 7.43 8.04 -13.77
CA GLU A 101 6.68 8.71 -14.82
C GLU A 101 5.27 9.03 -14.36
N ASP A 102 4.69 8.12 -13.60
CA ASP A 102 3.33 8.23 -13.10
C ASP A 102 3.16 7.37 -11.85
N TYR A 103 2.21 7.74 -11.02
CA TYR A 103 1.92 7.01 -9.81
C TYR A 103 0.46 7.13 -9.41
N ILE A 104 -0.02 6.17 -8.63
CA ILE A 104 -1.30 6.27 -7.92
C ILE A 104 -1.07 6.02 -6.43
N ILE A 105 -1.96 6.55 -5.63
CA ILE A 105 -1.96 6.36 -4.18
C ILE A 105 -3.23 5.60 -3.85
N LEU A 106 -3.08 4.37 -3.35
CA LEU A 106 -4.19 3.56 -2.86
C LEU A 106 -4.29 3.75 -1.35
N ASP A 107 -5.24 4.55 -0.94
CA ASP A 107 -5.44 4.91 0.46
C ASP A 107 -6.92 5.24 0.68
N ASP A 108 -7.48 4.82 1.80
CA ASP A 108 -8.86 5.10 2.14
C ASP A 108 -9.03 6.44 2.86
N GLU A 109 -7.93 7.10 3.21
CA GLU A 109 -7.93 8.39 3.90
C GLU A 109 -7.26 9.48 3.08
N ILE A 110 -7.69 10.73 3.33
CA ILE A 110 -7.05 11.93 2.79
C ILE A 110 -6.27 12.56 3.94
N TYR A 111 -4.96 12.65 3.80
CA TYR A 111 -4.09 13.24 4.81
C TYR A 111 -3.87 14.73 4.52
N ASP A 112 -3.72 15.53 5.58
CA ASP A 112 -3.48 16.97 5.44
C ASP A 112 -2.22 17.30 4.63
N SER A 113 -1.23 16.41 4.68
CA SER A 113 0.02 16.57 3.93
C SER A 113 -0.10 16.23 2.44
N PHE A 114 -1.25 15.72 1.99
CA PHE A 114 -1.50 15.49 0.56
C PHE A 114 -1.76 16.84 -0.13
N ASP A 115 -0.94 17.17 -1.11
CA ASP A 115 -1.16 18.35 -1.91
C ASP A 115 -2.17 18.09 -3.06
N GLN A 116 -2.46 19.11 -3.84
CA GLN A 116 -3.44 18.98 -4.93
C GLN A 116 -3.01 18.00 -6.00
N GLU A 117 -1.72 17.91 -6.30
CA GLU A 117 -1.22 16.95 -7.26
C GLU A 117 -1.43 15.51 -6.74
N MET A 118 -1.09 15.24 -5.48
CA MET A 118 -1.31 13.93 -4.87
C MET A 118 -2.78 13.55 -4.87
N LEU A 119 -3.68 14.49 -4.61
CA LEU A 119 -5.12 14.22 -4.61
C LEU A 119 -5.62 13.77 -5.99
N ARG A 120 -4.99 14.23 -7.07
CA ARG A 120 -5.34 13.77 -8.42
C ARG A 120 -4.92 12.33 -8.68
N HIS A 121 -3.93 11.83 -7.93
CA HIS A 121 -3.45 10.45 -8.04
C HIS A 121 -4.05 9.51 -7.00
N LEU A 122 -4.92 10.01 -6.11
CA LEU A 122 -5.51 9.23 -5.04
C LEU A 122 -6.67 8.39 -5.55
N VAL A 123 -6.66 7.10 -5.20
CA VAL A 123 -7.73 6.14 -5.44
C VAL A 123 -8.14 5.54 -4.10
N LYS A 124 -9.39 5.67 -3.78
CA LYS A 124 -9.94 5.10 -2.54
C LYS A 124 -10.53 3.71 -2.76
#